data_33115f4e85f5a1d2902c2f1bc5af415c
#
_entry.id   33115f4e85f5a1d2902c2f1bc5af415c
#
_cell.length_a   1.000
_cell.length_b   1.000
_cell.length_c   1.000
_cell.angle_alpha   90.00
_cell.angle_beta   90.00
_cell.angle_gamma   90.00
#
_symmetry.space_group_name_H-M   'P 1'
#
loop_
_entity.id
_entity.type
_entity.pdbx_description
1 polymer ?
#
loop_
_entity_poly.entity_id
_entity_poly.type
_entity_poly.pdbx_seq_one_letter_code
_entity_poly.pdbx_strand_id
1 'polypeptide(L)'
;QQEKAYAQWHRVLKPGGLLLNFDADYAENVRSESNQNCSVAPDSPYGHVGMTDALRQENDDITLAMDVGQARPEWDAAVLKAAGFTDCRVDKVVGRRILGELDLCHAPMFGICARK
;
A
#
# COMPACT_ATOMS: atom_id res chain seq x y z
N GLN A 1 10.84 -5.10 8.26
CA GLN A 1 10.48 -6.52 8.01
C GLN A 1 10.13 -6.79 6.54
N GLN A 2 9.57 -5.80 5.84
CA GLN A 2 9.13 -5.92 4.43
C GLN A 2 10.32 -6.18 3.49
N GLU A 3 11.47 -5.55 3.73
CA GLU A 3 12.71 -5.83 2.99
C GLU A 3 13.12 -7.31 3.06
N LYS A 4 13.01 -7.91 4.25
CA LYS A 4 13.28 -9.34 4.45
C LYS A 4 12.30 -10.21 3.67
N ALA A 5 11.02 -9.82 3.62
CA ALA A 5 10.02 -10.53 2.84
C ALA A 5 10.34 -10.49 1.35
N TYR A 6 10.70 -9.33 0.81
CA TYR A 6 11.08 -9.18 -0.61
C TYR A 6 12.32 -10.01 -0.98
N ALA A 7 13.33 -10.04 -0.11
CA ALA A 7 14.49 -10.90 -0.31
C ALA A 7 14.11 -12.39 -0.31
N GLN A 8 13.21 -12.83 0.58
CA GLN A 8 12.73 -14.20 0.59
C GLN A 8 11.88 -14.55 -0.63
N TRP A 9 11.03 -13.64 -1.11
CA TRP A 9 10.25 -13.85 -2.33
C TRP A 9 11.17 -14.01 -3.53
N HIS A 10 12.21 -13.16 -3.66
CA HIS A 10 13.23 -13.33 -4.69
C HIS A 10 13.90 -14.71 -4.59
N ARG A 11 14.27 -15.14 -3.37
CA ARG A 11 14.93 -16.44 -3.17
C ARG A 11 14.11 -17.63 -3.66
N VAL A 12 12.80 -17.64 -3.38
CA VAL A 12 11.92 -18.80 -3.66
C VAL A 12 11.38 -18.82 -5.08
N LEU A 13 11.32 -17.69 -5.77
CA LEU A 13 10.90 -17.65 -7.16
C LEU A 13 11.91 -18.37 -8.05
N LYS A 14 11.43 -19.04 -9.10
CA LYS A 14 12.26 -19.59 -10.17
C LYS A 14 12.89 -18.44 -10.99
N PRO A 15 14.05 -18.66 -11.63
CA PRO A 15 14.59 -17.70 -12.60
C PRO A 15 13.55 -17.32 -13.65
N GLY A 16 13.37 -16.03 -13.91
CA GLY A 16 12.35 -15.50 -14.81
C GLY A 16 10.93 -15.45 -14.21
N GLY A 17 10.73 -15.91 -12.97
CA GLY A 17 9.46 -15.85 -12.26
C GLY A 17 8.99 -14.43 -12.02
N LEU A 18 7.67 -14.23 -11.97
CA LEU A 18 7.03 -12.94 -11.75
C LEU A 18 6.55 -12.81 -10.30
N LEU A 19 6.79 -11.63 -9.72
CA LEU A 19 6.14 -11.14 -8.51
C LEU A 19 5.05 -10.16 -8.93
N LEU A 20 3.84 -10.34 -8.42
CA LEU A 20 2.76 -9.36 -8.48
C LEU A 20 2.43 -8.98 -7.04
N ASN A 21 2.57 -7.69 -6.72
CA ASN A 21 2.24 -7.14 -5.41
C ASN A 21 1.21 -6.03 -5.59
N PHE A 22 0.07 -6.16 -4.93
CA PHE A 22 -0.97 -5.13 -4.83
C PHE A 22 -1.05 -4.69 -3.39
N ASP A 23 -0.95 -3.39 -3.16
CA ASP A 23 -0.94 -2.82 -1.83
C ASP A 23 -1.45 -1.37 -1.88
N ALA A 24 -1.44 -0.67 -0.75
CA ALA A 24 -1.84 0.71 -0.66
C ALA A 24 -0.84 1.55 0.17
N ASP A 25 -0.77 2.84 -0.13
CA ASP A 25 0.02 3.79 0.66
C ASP A 25 -0.80 4.30 1.85
N TYR A 26 -0.84 3.50 2.92
CA TYR A 26 -1.57 3.84 4.14
C TYR A 26 -1.00 5.07 4.84
N ALA A 27 0.30 5.30 4.75
CA ALA A 27 0.92 6.47 5.35
C ALA A 27 0.55 7.77 4.62
N GLU A 28 0.39 7.72 3.30
CA GLU A 28 -0.14 8.85 2.53
C GLU A 28 -1.58 9.17 2.94
N ASN A 29 -2.41 8.16 3.18
CA ASN A 29 -3.76 8.34 3.69
C ASN A 29 -3.78 9.08 5.05
N VAL A 30 -2.84 8.77 5.94
CA VAL A 30 -2.71 9.48 7.24
C VAL A 30 -2.22 10.91 7.06
N ARG A 31 -1.28 11.16 6.13
CA ARG A 31 -0.68 12.49 5.89
C ARG A 31 -1.59 13.42 5.10
N SER A 32 -2.48 12.88 4.30
CA SER A 32 -3.31 13.67 3.38
C SER A 32 -4.55 14.20 4.07
N GLU A 33 -4.65 15.52 4.23
CA GLU A 33 -5.85 16.17 4.77
C GLU A 33 -7.11 15.89 3.93
N SER A 34 -6.97 15.72 2.62
CA SER A 34 -8.09 15.40 1.72
C SER A 34 -8.65 14.00 1.99
N ASN A 35 -7.81 13.05 2.35
CA ASN A 35 -8.22 11.69 2.68
C ASN A 35 -8.82 11.61 4.10
N GLN A 36 -8.32 12.41 5.04
CA GLN A 36 -8.88 12.48 6.40
C GLN A 36 -10.32 12.98 6.42
N ASN A 37 -10.69 13.83 5.46
CA ASN A 37 -12.04 14.39 5.33
C ASN A 37 -13.00 13.51 4.52
N CYS A 38 -12.56 12.37 4.03
CA CYS A 38 -13.42 11.45 3.30
C CYS A 38 -14.29 10.66 4.29
N SER A 39 -15.48 11.19 4.57
CA SER A 39 -16.46 10.50 5.39
C SER A 39 -17.14 9.41 4.56
N VAL A 40 -16.84 8.16 4.88
CA VAL A 40 -17.64 7.04 4.39
C VAL A 40 -19.01 7.12 5.06
N ALA A 41 -20.11 7.05 4.27
CA ALA A 41 -21.45 7.07 4.83
C ALA A 41 -21.61 6.02 5.94
N PRO A 42 -22.33 6.32 7.03
CA PRO A 42 -22.44 5.42 8.19
C PRO A 42 -23.00 4.02 7.87
N ASP A 43 -23.77 3.93 6.80
CA ASP A 43 -24.37 2.68 6.30
C ASP A 43 -23.52 2.00 5.19
N SER A 44 -22.37 2.56 4.88
CA SER A 44 -21.48 1.96 3.90
C SER A 44 -20.90 0.64 4.41
N PRO A 45 -20.83 -0.41 3.58
CA PRO A 45 -20.14 -1.65 3.92
C PRO A 45 -18.64 -1.46 4.15
N TYR A 46 -18.08 -0.32 3.76
CA TYR A 46 -16.69 0.06 3.98
C TYR A 46 -16.49 0.92 5.25
N GLY A 47 -17.57 1.22 5.97
CA GLY A 47 -17.50 1.97 7.23
C GLY A 47 -16.89 1.11 8.35
N HIS A 48 -16.00 1.70 9.15
CA HIS A 48 -15.46 1.04 10.34
C HIS A 48 -16.43 1.23 11.51
N VAL A 49 -17.24 0.21 11.79
CA VAL A 49 -18.17 0.21 12.92
C VAL A 49 -17.39 0.23 14.23
N GLY A 50 -17.71 1.18 15.11
CA GLY A 50 -17.08 1.30 16.43
C GLY A 50 -15.72 2.01 16.44
N MET A 51 -15.29 2.61 15.34
CA MET A 51 -14.08 3.42 15.30
C MET A 51 -14.27 4.71 16.11
N THR A 52 -13.54 4.85 17.21
CA THR A 52 -13.45 6.08 17.99
C THR A 52 -12.25 6.92 17.53
N ASP A 53 -12.22 8.21 17.88
CA ASP A 53 -11.08 9.08 17.57
C ASP A 53 -9.79 8.57 18.20
N ALA A 54 -9.84 8.01 19.40
CA ALA A 54 -8.69 7.41 20.07
C ALA A 54 -8.15 6.20 19.31
N LEU A 55 -9.00 5.30 18.84
CA LEU A 55 -8.60 4.14 18.04
C LEU A 55 -8.07 4.55 16.68
N ARG A 56 -8.64 5.60 16.09
CA ARG A 56 -8.12 6.17 14.83
C ARG A 56 -6.71 6.70 15.02
N GLN A 57 -6.47 7.49 16.06
CA GLN A 57 -5.14 8.03 16.36
C GLN A 57 -4.12 6.92 16.60
N GLU A 58 -4.48 5.90 17.37
CA GLU A 58 -3.61 4.75 17.60
C GLU A 58 -3.25 4.00 16.30
N ASN A 59 -4.24 3.80 15.43
CA ASN A 59 -4.02 3.20 14.11
C ASN A 59 -3.06 4.03 13.25
N ASP A 60 -3.22 5.34 13.25
CA ASP A 60 -2.39 6.27 12.48
C ASP A 60 -0.96 6.27 13.01
N ASP A 61 -0.77 6.32 14.33
CA ASP A 61 0.54 6.25 14.99
C ASP A 61 1.25 4.93 14.66
N ILE A 62 0.55 3.81 14.70
CA ILE A 62 1.09 2.50 14.31
C ILE A 62 1.46 2.49 12.84
N THR A 63 0.60 2.99 11.97
CA THR A 63 0.84 3.04 10.51
C THR A 63 2.12 3.83 10.19
N LEU A 64 2.30 4.99 10.82
CA LEU A 64 3.48 5.83 10.60
C LEU A 64 4.77 5.22 11.18
N ALA A 65 4.67 4.39 12.23
CA ALA A 65 5.81 3.73 12.87
C ALA A 65 6.28 2.47 12.14
N MET A 66 5.47 1.90 11.24
CA MET A 66 5.82 0.70 10.47
C MET A 66 6.66 1.02 9.23
N ASP A 67 7.25 -0.02 8.62
CA ASP A 67 7.95 0.08 7.33
C ASP A 67 7.06 0.69 6.23
N VAL A 68 5.74 0.48 6.35
CA VAL A 68 4.73 1.07 5.46
C VAL A 68 4.60 2.60 5.60
N GLY A 69 5.24 3.22 6.60
CA GLY A 69 5.36 4.66 6.77
C GLY A 69 6.29 5.34 5.73
N GLN A 70 6.96 4.58 4.88
CA GLN A 70 7.79 5.09 3.78
C GLN A 70 6.92 5.60 2.62
N ALA A 71 7.52 6.39 1.73
CA ALA A 71 6.84 6.84 0.50
C ALA A 71 6.66 5.66 -0.47
N ARG A 72 5.46 5.14 -0.54
CA ARG A 72 5.10 4.01 -1.37
C ARG A 72 4.41 4.47 -2.67
N PRO A 73 4.57 3.78 -3.76
CA PRO A 73 5.30 2.52 -4.01
C PRO A 73 6.78 2.69 -4.38
N GLU A 74 7.33 3.90 -4.36
CA GLU A 74 8.71 4.17 -4.76
C GLU A 74 9.72 3.42 -3.89
N TRP A 75 9.50 3.43 -2.59
CA TRP A 75 10.31 2.69 -1.65
C TRP A 75 10.28 1.18 -1.93
N ASP A 76 9.08 0.62 -2.18
CA ASP A 76 8.92 -0.81 -2.52
C ASP A 76 9.72 -1.18 -3.77
N ALA A 77 9.59 -0.38 -4.82
CA ALA A 77 10.32 -0.61 -6.08
C ALA A 77 11.84 -0.56 -5.88
N ALA A 78 12.33 0.35 -5.04
CA ALA A 78 13.74 0.44 -4.72
C ALA A 78 14.23 -0.79 -3.95
N VAL A 79 13.48 -1.24 -2.94
CA VAL A 79 13.81 -2.43 -2.13
C VAL A 79 13.75 -3.71 -2.96
N LEU A 80 12.75 -3.84 -3.85
CA LEU A 80 12.66 -4.98 -4.76
C LEU A 80 13.87 -5.06 -5.69
N LYS A 81 14.30 -3.92 -6.26
CA LYS A 81 15.53 -3.87 -7.08
C LYS A 81 16.77 -4.24 -6.26
N ALA A 82 16.89 -3.73 -5.03
CA ALA A 82 17.99 -4.08 -4.13
C ALA A 82 17.99 -5.58 -3.76
N ALA A 83 16.81 -6.22 -3.69
CA ALA A 83 16.67 -7.65 -3.47
C ALA A 83 17.00 -8.50 -4.73
N GLY A 84 17.27 -7.88 -5.89
CA GLY A 84 17.66 -8.55 -7.12
C GLY A 84 16.56 -8.69 -8.17
N PHE A 85 15.38 -8.12 -7.94
CA PHE A 85 14.32 -8.11 -8.96
C PHE A 85 14.65 -7.15 -10.10
N THR A 86 14.29 -7.54 -11.31
CA THR A 86 14.41 -6.75 -12.53
C THR A 86 13.03 -6.37 -13.06
N ASP A 87 12.98 -5.52 -14.10
CA ASP A 87 11.74 -5.11 -14.76
C ASP A 87 10.63 -4.66 -13.76
N CYS A 88 11.02 -3.97 -12.68
CA CYS A 88 10.05 -3.45 -11.72
C CYS A 88 9.18 -2.37 -12.36
N ARG A 89 7.93 -2.70 -12.62
CA ARG A 89 6.90 -1.81 -13.18
C ARG A 89 5.90 -1.46 -12.10
N VAL A 90 5.67 -0.18 -11.91
CA VAL A 90 4.71 0.35 -10.92
C VAL A 90 3.48 0.88 -11.63
N ASP A 91 2.31 0.50 -11.13
CA ASP A 91 1.01 1.00 -11.54
C ASP A 91 0.35 1.71 -10.37
N LYS A 92 0.34 3.04 -10.40
CA LYS A 92 -0.25 3.90 -9.36
C LYS A 92 -1.73 4.17 -9.53
N VAL A 93 -2.32 3.69 -10.62
CA VAL A 93 -3.74 3.95 -10.93
C VAL A 93 -4.60 2.69 -10.86
N VAL A 94 -4.05 1.60 -10.32
CA VAL A 94 -4.76 0.32 -10.21
C VAL A 94 -6.02 0.45 -9.35
N GLY A 95 -5.95 1.18 -8.24
CA GLY A 95 -7.09 1.44 -7.36
C GLY A 95 -8.21 2.17 -8.09
N ARG A 96 -7.89 3.24 -8.80
CA ARG A 96 -8.86 4.02 -9.58
C ARG A 96 -9.54 3.17 -10.66
N ARG A 97 -8.83 2.23 -11.29
CA ARG A 97 -9.42 1.30 -12.26
C ARG A 97 -10.35 0.28 -11.62
N ILE A 98 -10.08 -0.14 -10.39
CA ILE A 98 -10.86 -1.15 -9.67
C ILE A 98 -12.00 -0.51 -8.89
N LEU A 99 -11.73 0.57 -8.16
CA LEU A 99 -12.64 1.18 -7.19
C LEU A 99 -13.36 2.42 -7.74
N GLY A 100 -12.90 2.98 -8.87
CA GLY A 100 -13.46 4.21 -9.44
C GLY A 100 -13.36 5.37 -8.45
N GLU A 101 -14.48 6.05 -8.19
CA GLU A 101 -14.53 7.19 -7.27
C GLU A 101 -14.26 6.81 -5.80
N LEU A 102 -14.48 5.55 -5.43
CA LEU A 102 -14.19 5.07 -4.07
C LEU A 102 -12.69 5.09 -3.75
N ASP A 103 -11.81 5.08 -4.74
CA ASP A 103 -10.37 5.19 -4.55
C ASP A 103 -9.96 6.51 -3.88
N LEU A 104 -10.77 7.55 -4.02
CA LEU A 104 -10.54 8.85 -3.37
C LEU A 104 -10.74 8.80 -1.85
N CYS A 105 -11.46 7.80 -1.36
CA CYS A 105 -11.83 7.63 0.05
C CYS A 105 -10.95 6.58 0.76
N HIS A 106 -9.97 6.01 0.08
CA HIS A 106 -9.09 4.97 0.60
C HIS A 106 -7.63 5.34 0.38
N ALA A 107 -6.75 4.65 1.09
CA ALA A 107 -5.33 4.77 0.86
C ALA A 107 -5.00 4.51 -0.62
N PRO A 108 -4.18 5.35 -1.28
CA PRO A 108 -3.86 5.18 -2.69
C PRO A 108 -3.33 3.78 -3.00
N MET A 109 -4.07 3.01 -3.80
CA MET A 109 -3.68 1.65 -4.17
C MET A 109 -2.69 1.67 -5.33
N PHE A 110 -1.74 0.76 -5.26
CA PHE A 110 -0.76 0.55 -6.34
C PHE A 110 -0.54 -0.94 -6.62
N GLY A 111 -0.04 -1.22 -7.81
CA GLY A 111 0.44 -2.55 -8.19
C GLY A 111 1.90 -2.49 -8.60
N ILE A 112 2.66 -3.52 -8.25
CA ILE A 112 4.04 -3.70 -8.71
C ILE A 112 4.15 -5.06 -9.37
N CYS A 113 4.69 -5.07 -10.59
CA CYS A 113 5.11 -6.28 -11.29
C CYS A 113 6.63 -6.26 -11.39
N ALA A 114 7.29 -7.32 -10.91
CA ALA A 114 8.74 -7.44 -10.97
C ALA A 114 9.15 -8.85 -11.39
N ARG A 115 10.31 -8.99 -12.03
CA ARG A 115 10.85 -10.25 -12.53
C ARG A 115 12.11 -10.64 -11.75
N LYS A 116 12.23 -11.94 -11.43
CA LYS A 116 13.49 -12.51 -10.95
C LYS A 116 14.46 -12.74 -12.08
#